data_3ae91eab85bc95488fde8eb4a3c641cb
#
_entry.id   3ae91eab85bc95488fde8eb4a3c641cb
#
_cell.length_a   1.000
_cell.length_b   1.000
_cell.length_c   1.000
_cell.angle_alpha   90.00
_cell.angle_beta   90.00
_cell.angle_gamma   90.00
#
_symmetry.space_group_name_H-M   'P 1'
#
loop_
_entity.id
_entity.type
_entity.pdbx_description
1 polymer ?
#
loop_
_entity_poly.entity_id
_entity_poly.type
_entity_poly.pdbx_seq_one_letter_code
_entity_poly.pdbx_strand_id
1 'polypeptide(L)'
;MEYPDCSLIISTYNWPEALDLCLKSAINQSISPNEIIIADDGSREETKHLIEYYTKISKVPIIHVWHEDTGFKLAEIRNKAIAKSAYSYIIQVDGDVILNPNFVKDHLIFAKKKQYLFGSRVNIVKSFL
;
A
#
# COMPACT_ATOMS: atom_id res chain seq x y z
N MET A 1 -18.85 12.22 10.48
CA MET A 1 -18.27 12.65 9.21
C MET A 1 -18.05 11.46 8.31
N GLU A 2 -18.56 11.53 7.12
CA GLU A 2 -18.42 10.44 6.15
C GLU A 2 -17.20 10.68 5.27
N TYR A 3 -16.37 9.65 5.11
CA TYR A 3 -15.18 9.72 4.26
C TYR A 3 -15.43 8.97 2.95
N PRO A 4 -14.80 9.38 1.84
CA PRO A 4 -14.90 8.62 0.60
C PRO A 4 -14.26 7.24 0.76
N ASP A 5 -14.79 6.26 0.05
CA ASP A 5 -14.18 4.94 -0.03
C ASP A 5 -12.88 5.03 -0.83
N CYS A 6 -11.87 4.28 -0.40
CA CYS A 6 -10.56 4.35 -1.03
C CYS A 6 -9.87 3.01 -1.11
N SER A 7 -8.95 2.92 -2.07
CA SER A 7 -8.01 1.82 -2.22
C SER A 7 -6.61 2.31 -1.88
N LEU A 8 -5.89 1.59 -1.03
CA LEU A 8 -4.48 1.85 -0.73
C LEU A 8 -3.64 0.89 -1.56
N ILE A 9 -2.83 1.44 -2.46
CA ILE A 9 -1.92 0.66 -3.31
C ILE A 9 -0.51 0.76 -2.75
N ILE A 10 0.10 -0.39 -2.49
CA ILE A 10 1.47 -0.50 -1.97
C ILE A 10 2.32 -1.21 -3.01
N SER A 11 3.36 -0.55 -3.51
CA SER A 11 4.27 -1.17 -4.48
C SER A 11 5.44 -1.83 -3.77
N THR A 12 5.86 -3.00 -4.25
CA THR A 12 6.96 -3.74 -3.65
C THR A 12 7.75 -4.55 -4.68
N TYR A 13 9.01 -4.82 -4.36
CA TYR A 13 9.86 -5.72 -5.10
C TYR A 13 10.93 -6.31 -4.19
N ASN A 14 10.87 -7.62 -3.92
CA ASN A 14 11.90 -8.41 -3.21
C ASN A 14 12.47 -7.77 -1.93
N TRP A 15 11.62 -7.14 -1.13
CA TRP A 15 12.03 -6.58 0.16
C TRP A 15 10.97 -6.84 1.24
N PRO A 16 10.82 -8.13 1.64
CA PRO A 16 9.76 -8.50 2.59
C PRO A 16 9.92 -7.85 3.97
N GLU A 17 11.13 -7.59 4.44
CA GLU A 17 11.37 -6.96 5.75
C GLU A 17 10.78 -5.54 5.78
N ALA A 18 10.97 -4.77 4.72
CA ALA A 18 10.39 -3.43 4.62
C ALA A 18 8.88 -3.50 4.44
N LEU A 19 8.41 -4.40 3.58
CA LEU A 19 6.97 -4.58 3.34
C LEU A 19 6.23 -4.99 4.62
N ASP A 20 6.85 -5.80 5.46
CA ASP A 20 6.29 -6.21 6.76
C ASP A 20 5.95 -4.99 7.61
N LEU A 21 6.88 -4.05 7.75
CA LEU A 21 6.67 -2.83 8.51
C LEU A 21 5.60 -1.93 7.88
N CYS A 22 5.62 -1.84 6.55
CA CYS A 22 4.62 -1.07 5.82
C CYS A 22 3.22 -1.64 6.03
N LEU A 23 3.05 -2.95 5.88
CA LEU A 23 1.76 -3.62 6.05
C LEU A 23 1.25 -3.53 7.48
N LYS A 24 2.13 -3.66 8.48
CA LYS A 24 1.76 -3.42 9.88
C LYS A 24 1.14 -2.04 10.07
N SER A 25 1.78 -1.02 9.52
CA SER A 25 1.27 0.35 9.63
C SER A 25 -0.03 0.54 8.83
N ALA A 26 -0.16 -0.13 7.70
CA ALA A 26 -1.33 -0.02 6.83
C ALA A 26 -2.60 -0.64 7.44
N ILE A 27 -2.47 -1.78 8.13
CA ILE A 27 -3.62 -2.44 8.77
C ILE A 27 -3.97 -1.85 10.14
N ASN A 28 -3.16 -0.96 10.67
CA ASN A 28 -3.38 -0.30 11.96
C ASN A 28 -3.68 1.20 11.82
N GLN A 29 -4.28 1.60 10.72
CA GLN A 29 -4.68 2.99 10.50
C GLN A 29 -5.90 3.37 11.35
N SER A 30 -5.97 4.63 11.81
CA SER A 30 -7.12 5.15 12.56
C SER A 30 -8.40 5.09 11.73
N ILE A 31 -8.31 5.38 10.44
CA ILE A 31 -9.37 5.13 9.46
C ILE A 31 -8.80 4.17 8.42
N SER A 32 -9.38 2.99 8.33
CA SER A 32 -8.91 1.96 7.40
C SER A 32 -9.29 2.29 5.95
N PRO A 33 -8.41 1.99 4.99
CA PRO A 33 -8.85 1.96 3.59
C PRO A 33 -9.87 0.82 3.40
N ASN A 34 -10.65 0.89 2.34
CA ASN A 34 -11.63 -0.16 2.04
C ASN A 34 -10.98 -1.43 1.49
N GLU A 35 -9.81 -1.28 0.89
CA GLU A 35 -8.98 -2.40 0.43
C GLU A 35 -7.52 -1.97 0.35
N ILE A 36 -6.63 -2.94 0.42
CA ILE A 36 -5.19 -2.76 0.20
C ILE A 36 -4.82 -3.61 -1.01
N ILE A 37 -4.17 -3.02 -1.99
CA ILE A 37 -3.70 -3.74 -3.18
C ILE A 37 -2.18 -3.68 -3.19
N ILE A 38 -1.55 -4.85 -3.21
CA ILE A 38 -0.10 -4.95 -3.30
C ILE A 38 0.29 -5.04 -4.78
N ALA A 39 0.96 -3.99 -5.26
CA ALA A 39 1.49 -3.93 -6.62
C ALA A 39 2.91 -4.51 -6.60
N ASP A 40 3.03 -5.80 -6.90
CA ASP A 40 4.25 -6.57 -6.73
C ASP A 40 4.94 -6.78 -8.09
N ASP A 41 6.08 -6.16 -8.26
CA ASP A 41 6.84 -6.15 -9.53
C ASP A 41 7.69 -7.43 -9.72
N GLY A 42 7.16 -8.57 -9.36
CA GLY A 42 7.80 -9.86 -9.63
C GLY A 42 8.64 -10.40 -8.47
N SER A 43 8.26 -10.16 -7.24
CA SER A 43 8.96 -10.68 -6.06
C SER A 43 8.94 -12.21 -5.98
N ARG A 44 9.91 -12.75 -5.26
CA ARG A 44 10.04 -14.18 -4.98
C ARG A 44 9.09 -14.63 -3.86
N GLU A 45 9.12 -15.92 -3.55
CA GLU A 45 8.18 -16.59 -2.63
C GLU A 45 8.12 -16.00 -1.22
N GLU A 46 9.21 -15.45 -0.70
CA GLU A 46 9.24 -14.88 0.65
C GLU A 46 8.24 -13.71 0.77
N THR A 47 8.16 -12.88 -0.26
CA THR A 47 7.20 -11.76 -0.29
C THR A 47 5.78 -12.27 -0.41
N LYS A 48 5.54 -13.29 -1.24
CA LYS A 48 4.22 -13.91 -1.37
C LYS A 48 3.74 -14.48 -0.04
N HIS A 49 4.59 -15.20 0.68
CA HIS A 49 4.24 -15.79 1.97
C HIS A 49 3.91 -14.70 3.01
N LEU A 50 4.65 -13.61 3.01
CA LEU A 50 4.37 -12.49 3.88
C LEU A 50 2.99 -11.88 3.59
N ILE A 51 2.67 -11.67 2.31
CA ILE A 51 1.39 -11.12 1.91
C ILE A 51 0.24 -12.05 2.28
N GLU A 52 0.42 -13.35 2.09
CA GLU A 52 -0.57 -14.37 2.50
C GLU A 52 -0.84 -14.32 4.00
N TYR A 53 0.20 -14.15 4.81
CA TYR A 53 0.07 -14.01 6.27
C TYR A 53 -0.79 -12.80 6.62
N TYR A 54 -0.49 -11.63 6.06
CA TYR A 54 -1.27 -10.42 6.34
C TYR A 54 -2.71 -10.51 5.81
N THR A 55 -2.91 -11.18 4.69
CA THR A 55 -4.25 -11.40 4.15
C THR A 55 -5.13 -12.16 5.13
N LYS A 56 -4.56 -13.10 5.87
CA LYS A 56 -5.30 -13.89 6.86
C LYS A 56 -5.64 -13.12 8.13
N ILE A 57 -4.77 -12.22 8.58
CA ILE A 57 -4.96 -11.52 9.86
C ILE A 57 -5.60 -10.15 9.71
N SER A 58 -5.61 -9.57 8.52
CA SER A 58 -6.14 -8.23 8.26
C SER A 58 -7.67 -8.25 8.21
N LYS A 59 -8.30 -7.24 8.83
CA LYS A 59 -9.74 -6.99 8.67
C LYS A 59 -10.05 -6.32 7.33
N VAL A 60 -9.06 -5.63 6.75
CA VAL A 60 -9.18 -4.99 5.45
C VAL A 60 -8.79 -6.01 4.38
N PRO A 61 -9.57 -6.17 3.31
CA PRO A 61 -9.19 -7.07 2.22
C PRO A 61 -7.84 -6.67 1.62
N ILE A 62 -6.96 -7.65 1.43
CA ILE A 62 -5.67 -7.47 0.77
C ILE A 62 -5.67 -8.28 -0.52
N ILE A 63 -5.35 -7.60 -1.62
CA ILE A 63 -5.31 -8.18 -2.96
C ILE A 63 -3.86 -8.12 -3.44
N HIS A 64 -3.30 -9.26 -3.82
CA HIS A 64 -1.94 -9.36 -4.33
C HIS A 64 -1.96 -9.37 -5.86
N VAL A 65 -1.49 -8.30 -6.48
CA VAL A 65 -1.34 -8.19 -7.93
C VAL A 65 0.14 -8.40 -8.24
N TRP A 66 0.45 -9.46 -8.93
CA TRP A 66 1.82 -9.87 -9.24
C TRP A 66 1.97 -10.10 -10.74
N HIS A 67 3.13 -9.80 -11.28
CA HIS A 67 3.53 -10.24 -12.61
C HIS A 67 4.96 -10.74 -12.56
N GLU A 68 5.35 -11.51 -13.58
CA GLU A 68 6.68 -12.06 -13.67
C GLU A 68 7.74 -10.94 -13.70
N ASP A 69 8.88 -11.19 -13.06
CA ASP A 69 10.02 -10.27 -13.05
C ASP A 69 10.69 -10.25 -14.42
N THR A 70 10.48 -9.19 -15.18
CA THR A 70 11.12 -8.95 -16.48
C THR A 70 11.94 -7.67 -16.45
N GLY A 71 12.45 -7.29 -15.28
CA GLY A 71 13.15 -6.04 -15.03
C GLY A 71 12.24 -5.02 -14.36
N PHE A 72 12.72 -3.79 -14.20
CA PHE A 72 12.00 -2.74 -13.51
C PHE A 72 10.74 -2.32 -14.30
N LYS A 73 9.57 -2.71 -13.80
CA LYS A 73 8.27 -2.46 -14.41
C LYS A 73 7.27 -1.83 -13.43
N LEU A 74 7.76 -0.90 -12.60
CA LEU A 74 6.95 -0.28 -11.55
C LEU A 74 5.68 0.40 -12.08
N ALA A 75 5.80 1.18 -13.15
CA ALA A 75 4.65 1.86 -13.74
C ALA A 75 3.60 0.85 -14.23
N GLU A 76 4.05 -0.23 -14.86
CA GLU A 76 3.16 -1.27 -15.35
C GLU A 76 2.40 -1.98 -14.23
N ILE A 77 3.10 -2.37 -13.15
CA ILE A 77 2.44 -3.06 -12.04
C ILE A 77 1.49 -2.12 -11.28
N ARG A 78 1.83 -0.85 -11.16
CA ARG A 78 0.93 0.14 -10.58
C ARG A 78 -0.36 0.27 -11.40
N ASN A 79 -0.24 0.31 -12.72
CA ASN A 79 -1.40 0.36 -13.60
C ASN A 79 -2.29 -0.89 -13.46
N LYS A 80 -1.68 -2.06 -13.34
CA LYS A 80 -2.41 -3.31 -13.09
C LYS A 80 -3.15 -3.28 -11.75
N ALA A 81 -2.53 -2.73 -10.71
CA ALA A 81 -3.14 -2.57 -9.39
C ALA A 81 -4.31 -1.58 -9.44
N ILE A 82 -4.14 -0.44 -10.12
CA ILE A 82 -5.22 0.53 -10.32
C ILE A 82 -6.41 -0.12 -11.05
N ALA A 83 -6.15 -0.93 -12.06
CA ALA A 83 -7.18 -1.63 -12.80
C ALA A 83 -7.96 -2.64 -11.93
N LYS A 84 -7.36 -3.16 -10.87
CA LYS A 84 -8.00 -4.06 -9.90
C LYS A 84 -8.75 -3.31 -8.80
N SER A 85 -8.53 -2.00 -8.66
CA SER A 85 -9.15 -1.20 -7.61
C SER A 85 -10.67 -1.18 -7.77
N ALA A 86 -11.37 -1.40 -6.66
CA ALA A 86 -12.83 -1.33 -6.61
C ALA A 86 -13.34 0.07 -6.25
N TYR A 87 -12.45 0.99 -5.85
CA TYR A 87 -12.83 2.31 -5.38
C TYR A 87 -12.14 3.41 -6.18
N SER A 88 -12.80 4.55 -6.31
CA SER A 88 -12.34 5.62 -7.20
C SER A 88 -11.26 6.51 -6.58
N TYR A 89 -11.19 6.59 -5.25
CA TYR A 89 -10.13 7.35 -4.59
C TYR A 89 -8.96 6.42 -4.30
N ILE A 90 -7.80 6.76 -4.87
CA ILE A 90 -6.62 5.89 -4.81
C ILE A 90 -5.50 6.62 -4.07
N ILE A 91 -4.94 5.95 -3.06
CA ILE A 91 -3.75 6.38 -2.34
C ILE A 91 -2.64 5.42 -2.70
N GLN A 92 -1.49 5.94 -3.14
CA GLN A 92 -0.34 5.11 -3.52
C GLN A 92 0.84 5.39 -2.60
N VAL A 93 1.48 4.32 -2.13
CA VAL A 93 2.72 4.39 -1.34
C VAL A 93 3.70 3.32 -1.81
N ASP A 94 4.98 3.55 -1.52
CA ASP A 94 6.00 2.52 -1.71
C ASP A 94 6.03 1.57 -0.51
N GLY A 95 6.37 0.32 -0.75
CA GLY A 95 6.40 -0.73 0.28
C GLY A 95 7.55 -0.63 1.27
N ASP A 96 8.34 0.43 1.21
CA ASP A 96 9.46 0.70 2.11
C ASP A 96 9.19 1.89 3.06
N VAL A 97 7.93 2.28 3.21
CA VAL A 97 7.54 3.35 4.13
C VAL A 97 6.71 2.80 5.29
N ILE A 98 6.84 3.44 6.44
CA ILE A 98 5.99 3.21 7.60
C ILE A 98 5.00 4.36 7.67
N LEU A 99 3.71 4.05 7.62
CA LEU A 99 2.67 5.08 7.56
C LEU A 99 2.35 5.61 8.96
N ASN A 100 2.19 6.94 9.06
CA ASN A 100 1.62 7.55 10.26
C ASN A 100 0.24 6.93 10.51
N PRO A 101 -0.19 6.71 11.77
CA PRO A 101 -1.51 6.15 12.07
C PRO A 101 -2.69 6.90 11.45
N ASN A 102 -2.54 8.17 11.16
CA ASN A 102 -3.58 9.00 10.55
C ASN A 102 -3.36 9.27 9.06
N PHE A 103 -2.45 8.52 8.42
CA PHE A 103 -2.09 8.74 7.01
C PHE A 103 -3.31 8.66 6.09
N VAL A 104 -4.08 7.58 6.17
CA VAL A 104 -5.27 7.41 5.34
C VAL A 104 -6.32 8.47 5.69
N LYS A 105 -6.58 8.69 6.97
CA LYS A 105 -7.52 9.70 7.43
C LYS A 105 -7.19 11.08 6.87
N ASP A 106 -5.93 11.49 6.95
CA ASP A 106 -5.50 12.81 6.49
C ASP A 106 -5.71 12.95 4.98
N HIS A 107 -5.43 11.92 4.19
CA HIS A 107 -5.72 11.93 2.76
C HIS A 107 -7.22 12.06 2.50
N LEU A 108 -8.05 11.34 3.24
CA LEU A 108 -9.51 11.38 3.04
C LEU A 108 -10.12 12.72 3.42
N ILE A 109 -9.60 13.39 4.46
CA ILE A 109 -10.06 14.72 4.87
C ILE A 109 -9.84 15.74 3.76
N PHE A 110 -8.72 15.68 3.07
CA PHE A 110 -8.34 16.64 2.04
C PHE A 110 -8.68 16.19 0.62
N ALA A 111 -9.35 15.03 0.47
CA ALA A 111 -9.71 14.50 -0.84
C ALA A 111 -10.68 15.41 -1.58
N LYS A 112 -10.32 15.80 -2.80
CA LYS A 112 -11.16 16.61 -3.71
C LYS A 112 -11.01 16.09 -5.12
N LYS A 113 -12.11 16.15 -5.89
CA LYS A 113 -12.08 15.79 -7.31
C LYS A 113 -11.07 16.66 -8.07
N LYS A 114 -10.33 16.02 -8.99
CA LYS A 114 -9.34 16.67 -9.86
C LYS A 114 -8.17 17.31 -9.11
N GLN A 115 -7.84 16.81 -7.92
CA GLN A 115 -6.70 17.27 -7.14
C GLN A 115 -5.82 16.10 -6.70
N TYR A 116 -4.53 16.36 -6.63
CA TYR A 116 -3.55 15.45 -6.03
C TYR A 116 -3.17 15.93 -4.65
N LEU A 117 -2.88 14.97 -3.77
CA LEU A 117 -2.29 15.24 -2.47
C LEU A 117 -0.94 14.54 -2.41
N PHE A 118 0.08 15.26 -1.96
CA PHE A 118 1.41 14.71 -1.73
C PHE A 118 1.69 14.63 -0.24
N GLY A 119 2.23 13.50 0.19
CA GLY A 119 2.80 13.38 1.51
C GLY A 119 4.31 13.58 1.46
N SER A 120 4.89 13.88 2.60
CA SER A 120 6.33 13.90 2.80
C SER A 120 6.75 12.69 3.61
N ARG A 121 7.97 12.20 3.38
CA ARG A 121 8.55 11.16 4.21
C ARG A 121 9.84 11.65 4.85
N VAL A 122 10.13 11.13 6.04
CA VAL A 122 11.40 11.36 6.71
C VAL A 122 12.13 10.02 6.78
N ASN A 123 13.45 10.09 6.70
CA ASN A 123 14.28 8.89 6.79
C ASN A 123 14.38 8.44 8.25
N ILE A 124 14.15 7.13 8.47
CA ILE A 124 14.33 6.53 9.78
C ILE A 124 15.72 5.93 9.82
N VAL A 125 16.55 6.40 10.76
CA VAL A 125 17.87 5.82 10.92
C VAL A 125 17.77 4.44 11.57
N LYS A 126 18.67 3.54 11.19
CA LYS A 126 18.62 2.13 11.61
C LYS A 126 18.53 1.94 13.13
N SER A 127 19.13 2.83 13.91
CA SER A 127 19.12 2.74 15.38
C SER A 127 17.73 2.95 16.01
N PHE A 128 16.74 3.40 15.24
CA PHE A 128 15.35 3.59 15.71
C PHE A 128 14.40 2.50 15.23
N LEU A 129 14.89 1.54 14.49
CA LEU A 129 14.08 0.40 14.02
C LEU A 129 14.20 -0.80 15.03
#